data_3008b1e510a06feaa6a30c9f15e3c11f
#
_entry.id   3008b1e510a06feaa6a30c9f15e3c11f
#
_cell.length_a   1.000
_cell.length_b   1.000
_cell.length_c   1.000
_cell.angle_alpha   90.00
_cell.angle_beta   90.00
_cell.angle_gamma   90.00
#
_symmetry.space_group_name_H-M   'P 1'
#
loop_
_entity.id
_entity.type
_entity.pdbx_description
1 polymer ?
#
loop_
_entity_poly.entity_id
_entity_poly.type
_entity_poly.pdbx_seq_one_letter_code
_entity_poly.pdbx_strand_id
1 'polypeptide(L)'
;MRSLRREIILLVALLCAILSACTGPFGGITPEPTETATPTATLTPNPSATIVWFPPTRTPTPQPVPPAEQAQPTIEPRPNLGNVVLQDSFIDKTGWQSGVLGEGTADYGNDSLSLVIPDEAATLISLHRGALPGDYYLEITVTANLCRGKDAYGLIFRSDGGTSSGYRWIFTCDGNMRVERWRPAEAAVVQDWTYFGEGGAPLVIRLGLWLFRDEMRFFVNDLYLFSAHDPLLTGSQIGVFTKSTGQNALSVSFSNLVVRSINGYVPTPIPSPTVYVTLTNTRAPTWTPVH
;
A
#
# COMPACT_ATOMS: atom_id res chain seq x y z
N MET A 1 -14.69 -1.37 50.50
CA MET A 1 -13.22 -1.22 50.64
C MET A 1 -12.50 -2.47 51.18
N ARG A 2 -13.14 -3.39 51.88
CA ARG A 2 -12.45 -4.61 52.39
C ARG A 2 -12.28 -5.72 51.34
N SER A 3 -13.15 -5.82 50.31
CA SER A 3 -13.05 -6.83 49.25
C SER A 3 -11.90 -6.54 48.27
N LEU A 4 -11.73 -5.29 47.91
CA LEU A 4 -10.67 -4.88 46.96
C LEU A 4 -9.26 -5.15 47.48
N ARG A 5 -9.03 -5.02 48.77
CA ARG A 5 -7.74 -5.34 49.42
C ARG A 5 -7.43 -6.85 49.41
N ARG A 6 -8.45 -7.71 49.47
CA ARG A 6 -8.26 -9.16 49.44
C ARG A 6 -7.86 -9.64 48.05
N GLU A 7 -8.46 -9.09 47.02
CA GLU A 7 -8.14 -9.42 45.60
C GLU A 7 -6.69 -8.98 45.26
N ILE A 8 -6.26 -7.81 45.70
CA ILE A 8 -4.91 -7.31 45.46
C ILE A 8 -3.87 -8.19 46.14
N ILE A 9 -4.12 -8.64 47.39
CA ILE A 9 -3.21 -9.51 48.12
C ILE A 9 -3.07 -10.88 47.47
N LEU A 10 -4.15 -11.45 46.92
CA LEU A 10 -4.12 -12.71 46.21
C LEU A 10 -3.35 -12.62 44.87
N LEU A 11 -3.50 -11.50 44.16
CA LEU A 11 -2.76 -11.25 42.92
C LEU A 11 -1.26 -11.10 43.12
N VAL A 12 -0.85 -10.40 44.20
CA VAL A 12 0.58 -10.23 44.58
C VAL A 12 1.18 -11.57 45.03
N ALA A 13 0.45 -12.38 45.78
CA ALA A 13 0.92 -13.71 46.20
C ALA A 13 1.10 -14.68 45.02
N LEU A 14 0.21 -14.61 44.01
CA LEU A 14 0.31 -15.42 42.81
C LEU A 14 1.51 -14.99 41.92
N LEU A 15 1.78 -13.69 41.86
CA LEU A 15 2.92 -13.15 41.09
C LEU A 15 4.29 -13.54 41.72
N CYS A 16 4.37 -13.60 43.04
CA CYS A 16 5.59 -14.04 43.77
C CYS A 16 5.87 -15.55 43.60
N ALA A 17 4.83 -16.38 43.43
CA ALA A 17 5.00 -17.82 43.23
C ALA A 17 5.57 -18.19 41.85
N ILE A 18 5.36 -17.34 40.84
CA ILE A 18 5.83 -17.60 39.45
C ILE A 18 7.32 -17.23 39.31
N LEU A 19 7.87 -16.39 40.14
CA LEU A 19 9.27 -15.92 40.09
C LEU A 19 10.29 -16.85 40.75
N SER A 20 9.85 -17.92 41.42
CA SER A 20 10.75 -18.80 42.24
C SER A 20 11.18 -20.09 41.52
N ALA A 21 10.89 -20.30 40.27
CA ALA A 21 11.09 -21.58 39.56
C ALA A 21 12.22 -21.56 38.54
N CYS A 22 13.32 -20.83 38.77
CA CYS A 22 14.51 -20.92 37.89
C CYS A 22 15.81 -20.95 38.68
N THR A 23 16.05 -22.03 39.46
CA THR A 23 17.41 -22.40 39.88
C THR A 23 17.63 -23.89 39.57
N GLY A 24 18.07 -24.19 38.34
CA GLY A 24 18.59 -25.48 37.97
C GLY A 24 20.09 -25.58 38.33
N PRO A 25 20.58 -26.74 38.79
CA PRO A 25 21.98 -26.90 39.17
C PRO A 25 22.86 -26.96 37.88
N PHE A 26 23.89 -26.14 37.86
CA PHE A 26 24.98 -26.21 36.91
C PHE A 26 25.75 -27.52 37.13
N GLY A 27 25.59 -28.49 36.27
CA GLY A 27 26.43 -29.67 36.19
C GLY A 27 27.82 -29.30 35.64
N GLY A 28 28.84 -29.49 36.45
CA GLY A 28 30.24 -29.30 36.08
C GLY A 28 30.65 -30.30 34.99
N ILE A 29 31.19 -29.77 33.88
CA ILE A 29 31.82 -30.56 32.83
C ILE A 29 33.25 -30.82 33.27
N THR A 30 33.55 -32.08 33.60
CA THR A 30 34.91 -32.57 33.84
C THR A 30 35.61 -32.69 32.47
N PRO A 31 36.81 -32.14 32.26
CA PRO A 31 37.52 -32.32 31.00
C PRO A 31 38.10 -33.76 30.94
N GLU A 32 37.77 -34.42 29.85
CA GLU A 32 38.33 -35.74 29.48
C GLU A 32 39.79 -35.58 29.04
N PRO A 33 40.68 -36.50 29.38
CA PRO A 33 42.13 -36.41 29.07
C PRO A 33 42.32 -36.56 27.54
N THR A 34 43.03 -35.62 26.98
CA THR A 34 43.44 -35.56 25.56
C THR A 34 44.42 -36.71 25.32
N GLU A 35 44.06 -37.63 24.44
CA GLU A 35 44.99 -38.65 23.95
C GLU A 35 46.08 -38.00 23.08
N THR A 36 47.33 -38.31 23.40
CA THR A 36 48.51 -37.87 22.66
C THR A 36 48.57 -38.58 21.32
N ALA A 37 48.43 -37.79 20.24
CA ALA A 37 48.53 -38.30 18.88
C ALA A 37 49.93 -38.77 18.57
N THR A 38 50.04 -40.02 18.16
CA THR A 38 51.27 -40.65 17.62
C THR A 38 51.66 -39.97 16.31
N PRO A 39 52.96 -39.64 16.07
CA PRO A 39 53.35 -38.97 14.83
C PRO A 39 53.20 -39.93 13.64
N THR A 40 52.31 -39.61 12.74
CA THR A 40 52.13 -40.28 11.45
C THR A 40 53.26 -39.89 10.51
N ALA A 41 53.89 -40.86 9.90
CA ALA A 41 54.98 -40.68 8.93
C ALA A 41 54.53 -39.77 7.77
N THR A 42 55.27 -38.69 7.55
CA THR A 42 55.08 -37.75 6.43
C THR A 42 55.46 -38.45 5.12
N LEU A 43 54.50 -38.73 4.26
CA LEU A 43 54.77 -39.17 2.90
C LEU A 43 55.28 -37.93 2.11
N THR A 44 56.44 -38.12 1.51
CA THR A 44 57.08 -37.12 0.64
C THR A 44 56.15 -36.77 -0.54
N PRO A 45 55.84 -35.49 -0.79
CA PRO A 45 55.01 -35.13 -1.93
C PRO A 45 55.75 -35.42 -3.23
N ASN A 46 55.09 -36.13 -4.11
CA ASN A 46 55.57 -36.43 -5.45
C ASN A 46 55.46 -35.13 -6.28
N PRO A 47 56.56 -34.57 -6.83
CA PRO A 47 56.48 -33.36 -7.64
C PRO A 47 56.07 -33.72 -9.07
N SER A 48 54.83 -33.55 -9.40
CA SER A 48 54.40 -33.45 -10.79
C SER A 48 53.17 -32.60 -10.93
N ALA A 49 53.40 -31.31 -10.93
CA ALA A 49 52.43 -30.39 -11.51
C ALA A 49 52.93 -29.97 -12.89
N THR A 50 52.59 -30.72 -13.91
CA THR A 50 52.70 -30.20 -15.28
C THR A 50 51.80 -28.98 -15.40
N ILE A 51 52.42 -27.84 -15.72
CA ILE A 51 51.66 -26.60 -15.96
C ILE A 51 50.80 -26.83 -17.19
N VAL A 52 49.52 -27.04 -16.99
CA VAL A 52 48.54 -27.06 -18.07
C VAL A 52 48.39 -25.60 -18.53
N TRP A 53 48.95 -25.27 -19.70
CA TRP A 53 48.69 -24.05 -20.36
C TRP A 53 47.20 -23.87 -20.56
N PHE A 54 46.65 -22.70 -20.23
CA PHE A 54 45.23 -22.39 -20.35
C PHE A 54 44.75 -22.83 -21.73
N PRO A 55 43.66 -23.58 -21.81
CA PRO A 55 43.08 -23.91 -23.12
C PRO A 55 42.67 -22.58 -23.78
N PRO A 56 42.80 -22.47 -25.11
CA PRO A 56 42.44 -21.21 -25.80
C PRO A 56 41.02 -20.78 -25.41
N THR A 57 40.92 -19.59 -24.84
CA THR A 57 39.64 -19.01 -24.50
C THR A 57 38.82 -18.93 -25.77
N ARG A 58 37.70 -19.64 -25.84
CA ARG A 58 36.76 -19.49 -26.96
C ARG A 58 36.28 -18.07 -26.95
N THR A 59 36.69 -17.30 -27.94
CA THR A 59 36.13 -15.94 -28.17
C THR A 59 34.62 -16.11 -28.37
N PRO A 60 33.78 -15.53 -27.55
CA PRO A 60 32.34 -15.63 -27.77
C PRO A 60 32.04 -15.02 -29.13
N THR A 61 31.46 -15.80 -30.03
CA THR A 61 30.91 -15.30 -31.29
C THR A 61 29.86 -14.24 -30.93
N PRO A 62 29.96 -13.00 -31.46
CA PRO A 62 28.95 -11.99 -31.18
C PRO A 62 27.57 -12.54 -31.61
N GLN A 63 26.67 -12.74 -30.64
CA GLN A 63 25.28 -13.06 -30.95
C GLN A 63 24.69 -11.91 -31.74
N PRO A 64 23.97 -12.18 -32.83
CA PRO A 64 23.24 -11.11 -33.52
C PRO A 64 22.29 -10.47 -32.50
N VAL A 65 22.48 -9.15 -32.29
CA VAL A 65 21.55 -8.37 -31.46
C VAL A 65 20.20 -8.47 -32.11
N PRO A 66 19.15 -8.98 -31.41
CA PRO A 66 17.82 -8.97 -31.95
C PRO A 66 17.51 -7.55 -32.43
N PRO A 67 16.78 -7.36 -33.56
CA PRO A 67 16.35 -6.03 -33.96
C PRO A 67 15.71 -5.38 -32.72
N ALA A 68 16.12 -4.15 -32.41
CA ALA A 68 15.52 -3.40 -31.31
C ALA A 68 14.00 -3.40 -31.57
N GLU A 69 13.26 -4.08 -30.71
CA GLU A 69 11.81 -4.11 -30.74
C GLU A 69 11.40 -2.64 -30.70
N GLN A 70 10.83 -2.15 -31.82
CA GLN A 70 10.37 -0.76 -31.90
C GLN A 70 9.39 -0.57 -30.76
N ALA A 71 9.77 0.25 -29.77
CA ALA A 71 8.91 0.57 -28.64
C ALA A 71 7.59 1.06 -29.23
N GLN A 72 6.54 0.25 -29.11
CA GLN A 72 5.20 0.68 -29.49
C GLN A 72 4.90 1.97 -28.70
N PRO A 73 4.35 3.01 -29.33
CA PRO A 73 4.01 4.22 -28.61
C PRO A 73 3.13 3.87 -27.43
N THR A 74 3.61 4.13 -26.23
CA THR A 74 2.85 3.95 -24.99
C THR A 74 1.65 4.88 -25.07
N ILE A 75 0.46 4.33 -25.18
CA ILE A 75 -0.77 5.11 -25.18
C ILE A 75 -0.89 5.80 -23.81
N GLU A 76 -0.95 7.13 -23.81
CA GLU A 76 -1.18 7.89 -22.57
C GLU A 76 -2.55 7.51 -21.98
N PRO A 77 -2.59 6.92 -20.81
CA PRO A 77 -3.87 6.48 -20.22
C PRO A 77 -4.68 7.63 -19.63
N ARG A 78 -4.16 8.87 -19.63
CA ARG A 78 -4.81 10.12 -19.18
C ARG A 78 -4.90 11.12 -20.32
N PRO A 79 -5.67 10.84 -21.38
CA PRO A 79 -5.71 11.70 -22.55
C PRO A 79 -6.35 13.05 -22.24
N ASN A 80 -5.96 14.06 -23.01
CA ASN A 80 -6.61 15.38 -23.10
C ASN A 80 -6.65 16.18 -21.78
N LEU A 81 -5.62 16.03 -20.92
CA LEU A 81 -5.50 16.86 -19.73
C LEU A 81 -5.40 18.34 -20.11
N GLY A 82 -6.30 19.13 -19.57
CA GLY A 82 -6.38 20.58 -19.75
C GLY A 82 -5.76 21.38 -18.58
N ASN A 83 -6.29 22.56 -18.36
CA ASN A 83 -5.83 23.47 -17.33
C ASN A 83 -6.19 22.98 -15.92
N VAL A 84 -5.40 23.42 -14.93
CA VAL A 84 -5.74 23.24 -13.53
C VAL A 84 -6.99 24.07 -13.22
N VAL A 85 -8.04 23.43 -12.70
CA VAL A 85 -9.30 24.05 -12.31
C VAL A 85 -9.46 24.16 -10.79
N LEU A 86 -8.74 23.32 -10.05
CA LEU A 86 -8.64 23.40 -8.60
C LEU A 86 -7.24 22.92 -8.19
N GLN A 87 -6.62 23.66 -7.31
CA GLN A 87 -5.41 23.26 -6.61
C GLN A 87 -5.57 23.61 -5.13
N ASP A 88 -5.38 22.61 -4.28
CA ASP A 88 -5.46 22.79 -2.83
C ASP A 88 -4.22 22.20 -2.16
N SER A 89 -3.46 23.07 -1.52
CA SER A 89 -2.29 22.71 -0.71
C SER A 89 -2.67 22.51 0.77
N PHE A 90 -3.96 22.64 1.11
CA PHE A 90 -4.51 22.50 2.46
C PHE A 90 -3.98 23.54 3.48
N ILE A 91 -3.31 24.59 3.02
CA ILE A 91 -2.87 25.72 3.85
C ILE A 91 -4.09 26.58 4.23
N ASP A 92 -5.00 26.81 3.26
CA ASP A 92 -6.25 27.52 3.47
C ASP A 92 -7.29 26.57 4.08
N LYS A 93 -7.58 26.76 5.35
CA LYS A 93 -8.43 25.87 6.16
C LYS A 93 -9.94 26.02 5.85
N THR A 94 -10.32 26.24 4.60
CA THR A 94 -11.70 26.58 4.22
C THR A 94 -12.34 25.65 3.18
N GLY A 95 -11.52 24.92 2.40
CA GLY A 95 -11.99 24.13 1.25
C GLY A 95 -12.82 22.89 1.64
N TRP A 96 -12.64 22.35 2.83
CA TRP A 96 -13.22 21.09 3.26
C TRP A 96 -14.05 21.21 4.52
N GLN A 97 -14.92 20.23 4.75
CA GLN A 97 -15.58 20.09 6.04
C GLN A 97 -14.55 19.66 7.08
N SER A 98 -14.47 20.36 8.19
CA SER A 98 -13.49 20.16 9.25
C SER A 98 -14.09 20.35 10.63
N GLY A 99 -13.39 19.89 11.67
CA GLY A 99 -13.81 19.88 13.06
C GLY A 99 -14.25 18.48 13.50
N VAL A 100 -15.04 18.40 14.56
CA VAL A 100 -15.63 17.15 15.03
C VAL A 100 -16.75 16.73 14.08
N LEU A 101 -16.61 15.55 13.49
CA LEU A 101 -17.53 14.96 12.53
C LEU A 101 -17.90 13.55 12.98
N GLY A 102 -19.01 13.38 13.67
CA GLY A 102 -19.41 12.10 14.26
C GLY A 102 -18.41 11.65 15.33
N GLU A 103 -17.90 10.43 15.22
CA GLU A 103 -16.99 9.78 16.19
C GLU A 103 -15.50 10.07 15.90
N GLY A 104 -15.22 11.11 15.11
CA GLY A 104 -13.84 11.47 14.73
C GLY A 104 -13.66 12.94 14.48
N THR A 105 -12.46 13.31 14.07
CA THR A 105 -12.09 14.69 13.73
C THR A 105 -11.46 14.76 12.35
N ALA A 106 -11.77 15.85 11.64
CA ALA A 106 -11.12 16.24 10.40
C ALA A 106 -10.44 17.59 10.62
N ASP A 107 -9.12 17.60 10.74
CA ASP A 107 -8.36 18.80 11.11
C ASP A 107 -7.26 19.12 10.09
N TYR A 108 -7.09 20.40 9.84
CA TYR A 108 -6.00 20.91 9.02
C TYR A 108 -4.70 21.04 9.82
N GLY A 109 -3.63 20.52 9.28
CA GLY A 109 -2.29 20.65 9.85
C GLY A 109 -1.22 20.12 8.91
N ASN A 110 -0.02 20.72 8.96
CA ASN A 110 1.13 20.30 8.14
C ASN A 110 0.78 20.20 6.64
N ASP A 111 0.12 21.22 6.08
CA ASP A 111 -0.31 21.29 4.68
C ASP A 111 -1.13 20.06 4.25
N SER A 112 -1.97 19.59 5.12
CA SER A 112 -2.84 18.43 4.91
C SER A 112 -4.16 18.55 5.69
N LEU A 113 -5.14 17.77 5.27
CA LEU A 113 -6.36 17.48 6.02
C LEU A 113 -6.25 16.07 6.61
N SER A 114 -6.20 15.98 7.92
CA SER A 114 -6.07 14.70 8.64
C SER A 114 -7.43 14.26 9.18
N LEU A 115 -7.84 13.07 8.83
CA LEU A 115 -9.02 12.41 9.36
C LEU A 115 -8.59 11.40 10.42
N VAL A 116 -9.09 11.57 11.65
CA VAL A 116 -8.72 10.74 12.79
C VAL A 116 -9.97 10.16 13.43
N ILE A 117 -9.99 8.85 13.59
CA ILE A 117 -10.97 8.11 14.40
C ILE A 117 -10.17 7.44 15.51
N PRO A 118 -10.49 7.67 16.81
CA PRO A 118 -9.73 7.07 17.92
C PRO A 118 -9.82 5.54 17.86
N ASP A 119 -10.68 4.92 18.60
CA ASP A 119 -10.80 3.45 18.71
C ASP A 119 -12.27 2.96 18.62
N GLU A 120 -13.05 3.67 17.83
CA GLU A 120 -14.45 3.34 17.59
C GLU A 120 -14.71 2.85 16.17
N ALA A 121 -15.72 1.98 16.00
CA ALA A 121 -16.17 1.57 14.68
C ALA A 121 -17.00 2.69 14.05
N ALA A 122 -16.39 3.48 13.19
CA ALA A 122 -17.02 4.66 12.60
C ALA A 122 -16.56 4.90 11.16
N THR A 123 -17.32 5.75 10.47
CA THR A 123 -16.94 6.30 9.16
C THR A 123 -16.93 7.82 9.27
N LEU A 124 -15.79 8.42 8.95
CA LEU A 124 -15.60 9.85 8.93
C LEU A 124 -15.48 10.31 7.48
N ILE A 125 -16.26 11.31 7.10
CA ILE A 125 -16.30 11.86 5.75
C ILE A 125 -16.05 13.36 5.83
N SER A 126 -15.18 13.87 4.98
CA SER A 126 -14.99 15.30 4.73
C SER A 126 -15.24 15.57 3.25
N LEU A 127 -16.23 16.42 2.96
CA LEU A 127 -16.57 16.84 1.61
C LEU A 127 -15.91 18.17 1.29
N HIS A 128 -15.44 18.29 0.04
CA HIS A 128 -14.99 19.58 -0.50
C HIS A 128 -16.21 20.48 -0.75
N ARG A 129 -16.10 21.77 -0.40
CA ARG A 129 -17.22 22.72 -0.45
C ARG A 129 -17.53 23.21 -1.85
N GLY A 130 -16.57 23.14 -2.78
CA GLY A 130 -16.72 23.58 -4.16
C GLY A 130 -17.21 22.44 -5.07
N ALA A 131 -17.99 22.79 -6.08
CA ALA A 131 -18.37 21.87 -7.14
C ALA A 131 -17.27 21.77 -8.21
N LEU A 132 -17.04 20.57 -8.74
CA LEU A 132 -16.12 20.31 -9.85
C LEU A 132 -16.88 20.17 -11.17
N PRO A 133 -16.22 20.34 -12.33
CA PRO A 133 -16.78 19.94 -13.61
C PRO A 133 -17.13 18.45 -13.63
N GLY A 134 -17.99 18.03 -14.55
CA GLY A 134 -18.36 16.61 -14.67
C GLY A 134 -17.20 15.72 -15.12
N ASP A 135 -16.34 16.27 -16.00
CA ASP A 135 -15.19 15.59 -16.59
C ASP A 135 -13.90 16.24 -16.10
N TYR A 136 -13.08 15.48 -15.41
CA TYR A 136 -11.84 15.98 -14.84
C TYR A 136 -10.83 14.86 -14.56
N TYR A 137 -9.59 15.26 -14.40
CA TYR A 137 -8.54 14.45 -13.80
C TYR A 137 -8.19 15.00 -12.43
N LEU A 138 -8.19 14.15 -11.41
CA LEU A 138 -7.88 14.48 -10.04
C LEU A 138 -6.64 13.70 -9.60
N GLU A 139 -5.72 14.39 -8.93
CA GLU A 139 -4.62 13.80 -8.17
C GLU A 139 -4.67 14.26 -6.72
N ILE A 140 -4.40 13.36 -5.79
CA ILE A 140 -4.29 13.67 -4.37
C ILE A 140 -3.29 12.71 -3.70
N THR A 141 -2.49 13.23 -2.78
CA THR A 141 -1.59 12.41 -1.96
C THR A 141 -2.29 11.98 -0.69
N VAL A 142 -2.21 10.71 -0.38
CA VAL A 142 -2.77 10.10 0.83
C VAL A 142 -1.63 9.53 1.66
N THR A 143 -1.60 9.89 2.95
CA THR A 143 -0.65 9.37 3.92
C THR A 143 -1.41 8.63 5.01
N ALA A 144 -1.31 7.30 5.03
CA ALA A 144 -1.81 6.49 6.13
C ALA A 144 -0.79 6.56 7.27
N ASN A 145 -1.12 7.30 8.34
CA ASN A 145 -0.26 7.47 9.51
C ASN A 145 -0.42 6.33 10.51
N LEU A 146 -1.69 5.96 10.78
CA LEU A 146 -2.10 4.81 11.59
C LEU A 146 -3.20 4.09 10.82
N CYS A 147 -2.96 2.83 10.45
CA CYS A 147 -3.88 2.08 9.61
C CYS A 147 -3.59 0.58 9.73
N ARG A 148 -4.58 -0.24 10.04
CA ARG A 148 -4.38 -1.68 10.24
C ARG A 148 -5.54 -2.53 9.73
N GLY A 149 -5.21 -3.68 9.18
CA GLY A 149 -6.17 -4.71 8.80
C GLY A 149 -7.24 -4.21 7.84
N LYS A 150 -8.49 -4.30 8.26
CA LYS A 150 -9.67 -3.92 7.45
C LYS A 150 -10.12 -2.47 7.63
N ASP A 151 -9.40 -1.68 8.41
CA ASP A 151 -9.60 -0.24 8.39
C ASP A 151 -9.41 0.28 6.97
N ALA A 152 -10.13 1.31 6.60
CA ALA A 152 -10.17 1.76 5.22
C ALA A 152 -10.13 3.28 5.10
N TYR A 153 -9.69 3.75 3.94
CA TYR A 153 -9.69 5.17 3.56
C TYR A 153 -9.90 5.30 2.06
N GLY A 154 -10.10 6.52 1.58
CA GLY A 154 -10.21 6.71 0.15
C GLY A 154 -10.88 8.00 -0.28
N LEU A 155 -11.32 7.99 -1.54
CA LEU A 155 -11.95 9.11 -2.21
C LEU A 155 -13.44 8.89 -2.41
N ILE A 156 -14.18 9.99 -2.32
CA ILE A 156 -15.56 10.12 -2.77
C ILE A 156 -15.55 11.00 -4.01
N PHE A 157 -16.27 10.61 -5.04
CA PHE A 157 -16.38 11.39 -6.27
C PHE A 157 -17.76 11.25 -6.90
N ARG A 158 -18.11 12.22 -7.75
CA ARG A 158 -19.43 12.32 -8.35
C ARG A 158 -20.55 12.21 -7.31
N SER A 159 -20.33 12.82 -6.13
CA SER A 159 -21.35 12.90 -5.10
C SER A 159 -22.37 14.00 -5.40
N ASP A 160 -23.58 13.82 -4.92
CA ASP A 160 -24.72 14.75 -5.07
C ASP A 160 -24.67 15.97 -4.12
N GLY A 161 -23.59 16.18 -3.40
CA GLY A 161 -23.45 17.26 -2.43
C GLY A 161 -23.73 16.86 -0.99
N GLY A 162 -24.02 15.60 -0.79
CA GLY A 162 -24.22 15.00 0.52
C GLY A 162 -23.48 13.66 0.63
N THR A 163 -23.83 12.91 1.64
CA THR A 163 -23.31 11.55 1.84
C THR A 163 -24.27 10.47 1.35
N SER A 164 -25.33 10.86 0.63
CA SER A 164 -26.43 9.97 0.24
C SER A 164 -26.15 9.22 -1.07
N SER A 165 -25.45 9.82 -2.03
CA SER A 165 -25.08 9.10 -3.26
C SER A 165 -23.72 9.54 -3.80
N GLY A 166 -23.06 8.67 -4.56
CA GLY A 166 -21.75 8.92 -5.15
C GLY A 166 -20.98 7.65 -5.44
N TYR A 167 -19.73 7.79 -5.82
CA TYR A 167 -18.78 6.69 -5.89
C TYR A 167 -17.76 6.80 -4.77
N ARG A 168 -17.33 5.64 -4.26
CA ARG A 168 -16.22 5.51 -3.31
C ARG A 168 -15.12 4.66 -3.91
N TRP A 169 -13.93 5.19 -3.95
CA TRP A 169 -12.73 4.41 -4.19
C TRP A 169 -12.08 4.12 -2.84
N ILE A 170 -12.14 2.87 -2.43
CA ILE A 170 -11.86 2.38 -1.08
C ILE A 170 -10.52 1.66 -1.10
N PHE A 171 -9.64 1.99 -0.15
CA PHE A 171 -8.40 1.29 0.14
C PHE A 171 -8.45 0.74 1.54
N THR A 172 -8.13 -0.53 1.73
CA THR A 172 -7.98 -1.12 3.06
C THR A 172 -6.52 -1.19 3.48
N CYS A 173 -6.29 -1.14 4.79
CA CYS A 173 -4.93 -1.15 5.33
C CYS A 173 -4.20 -2.48 5.14
N ASP A 174 -4.86 -3.52 4.66
CA ASP A 174 -4.26 -4.79 4.24
C ASP A 174 -3.94 -4.87 2.74
N GLY A 175 -3.96 -3.72 2.03
CA GLY A 175 -3.51 -3.60 0.65
C GLY A 175 -4.53 -3.96 -0.42
N ASN A 176 -5.82 -3.98 -0.10
CA ASN A 176 -6.88 -4.19 -1.09
C ASN A 176 -7.56 -2.87 -1.44
N MET A 177 -8.08 -2.79 -2.65
CA MET A 177 -8.90 -1.66 -3.11
C MET A 177 -10.18 -2.15 -3.76
N ARG A 178 -11.20 -1.28 -3.77
CA ARG A 178 -12.51 -1.53 -4.39
C ARG A 178 -13.13 -0.23 -4.84
N VAL A 179 -13.97 -0.26 -5.86
CA VAL A 179 -14.82 0.86 -6.25
C VAL A 179 -16.28 0.47 -6.09
N GLU A 180 -17.00 1.30 -5.37
CA GLU A 180 -18.43 1.12 -5.13
C GLU A 180 -19.20 2.36 -5.57
N ARG A 181 -20.38 2.16 -6.12
CA ARG A 181 -21.42 3.16 -6.21
C ARG A 181 -22.39 2.96 -5.06
N TRP A 182 -22.73 4.04 -4.35
CA TRP A 182 -23.78 3.96 -3.34
C TRP A 182 -24.90 4.97 -3.63
N ARG A 183 -26.12 4.58 -3.28
CA ARG A 183 -27.35 5.35 -3.29
C ARG A 183 -28.15 5.00 -2.04
N PRO A 184 -29.18 5.76 -1.68
CA PRO A 184 -30.11 5.35 -0.62
C PRO A 184 -30.62 3.92 -0.86
N ALA A 185 -30.45 3.03 0.12
CA ALA A 185 -30.83 1.63 0.09
C ALA A 185 -30.17 0.74 -0.99
N GLU A 186 -29.17 1.23 -1.73
CA GLU A 186 -28.47 0.44 -2.74
C GLU A 186 -26.97 0.72 -2.69
N ALA A 187 -26.17 -0.34 -2.64
CA ALA A 187 -24.73 -0.30 -2.92
C ALA A 187 -24.42 -1.29 -4.04
N ALA A 188 -23.74 -0.83 -5.08
CA ALA A 188 -23.34 -1.66 -6.21
C ALA A 188 -21.82 -1.64 -6.37
N VAL A 189 -21.25 -2.79 -6.66
CA VAL A 189 -19.83 -2.96 -6.92
C VAL A 189 -19.56 -2.53 -8.35
N VAL A 190 -18.64 -1.57 -8.52
CA VAL A 190 -18.14 -1.14 -9.84
C VAL A 190 -16.85 -1.89 -10.18
N GLN A 191 -15.94 -2.02 -9.21
CA GLN A 191 -14.74 -2.84 -9.26
C GLN A 191 -14.63 -3.61 -7.97
N ASP A 192 -14.54 -4.93 -8.05
CA ASP A 192 -14.44 -5.77 -6.86
C ASP A 192 -13.03 -5.72 -6.25
N TRP A 193 -12.90 -6.24 -5.03
CA TRP A 193 -11.66 -6.24 -4.28
C TRP A 193 -10.49 -6.74 -5.12
N THR A 194 -9.49 -5.90 -5.21
CA THR A 194 -8.25 -6.16 -5.95
C THR A 194 -7.08 -5.74 -5.09
N TYR A 195 -6.08 -6.59 -5.00
CA TYR A 195 -4.86 -6.28 -4.28
C TYR A 195 -4.01 -5.29 -5.09
N PHE A 196 -3.62 -4.16 -4.50
CA PHE A 196 -2.83 -3.13 -5.19
C PHE A 196 -1.34 -3.11 -4.78
N GLY A 197 -0.93 -4.05 -3.93
CA GLY A 197 0.48 -4.32 -3.63
C GLY A 197 1.06 -3.60 -2.42
N GLU A 198 0.36 -2.63 -1.87
CA GLU A 198 0.84 -1.83 -0.74
C GLU A 198 -0.21 -1.77 0.36
N GLY A 199 0.16 -1.94 1.62
CA GLY A 199 -0.74 -1.89 2.76
C GLY A 199 -0.03 -1.56 4.05
N GLY A 200 -0.81 -1.28 5.10
CA GLY A 200 -0.33 -0.92 6.42
C GLY A 200 -0.09 0.58 6.59
N ALA A 201 0.64 0.92 7.65
CA ALA A 201 1.09 2.27 7.97
C ALA A 201 2.49 2.18 8.61
N PRO A 202 3.39 3.16 8.38
CA PRO A 202 3.17 4.34 7.54
C PRO A 202 3.22 4.03 6.02
N LEU A 203 2.31 4.64 5.25
CA LEU A 203 2.25 4.47 3.80
C LEU A 203 1.90 5.82 3.15
N VAL A 204 2.58 6.16 2.05
CA VAL A 204 2.27 7.34 1.24
C VAL A 204 1.99 6.88 -0.19
N ILE A 205 0.80 7.20 -0.69
CA ILE A 205 0.41 6.90 -2.08
C ILE A 205 -0.19 8.14 -2.73
N ARG A 206 -0.02 8.25 -4.04
CA ARG A 206 -0.69 9.25 -4.86
C ARG A 206 -1.83 8.58 -5.63
N LEU A 207 -3.04 9.05 -5.44
CA LEU A 207 -4.22 8.60 -6.14
C LEU A 207 -4.47 9.50 -7.33
N GLY A 208 -4.69 8.91 -8.50
CA GLY A 208 -5.08 9.60 -9.72
C GLY A 208 -6.41 9.04 -10.23
N LEU A 209 -7.35 9.93 -10.55
CA LEU A 209 -8.68 9.57 -11.03
C LEU A 209 -9.00 10.40 -12.28
N TRP A 210 -9.09 9.75 -13.44
CA TRP A 210 -9.51 10.35 -14.68
C TRP A 210 -10.97 10.01 -14.96
N LEU A 211 -11.81 11.01 -15.11
CA LEU A 211 -13.26 10.88 -15.31
C LEU A 211 -13.67 11.60 -16.60
N PHE A 212 -14.25 10.88 -17.52
CA PHE A 212 -14.84 11.44 -18.72
C PHE A 212 -16.17 10.75 -19.05
N ARG A 213 -17.25 11.48 -19.05
CA ARG A 213 -18.62 10.95 -19.21
C ARG A 213 -18.89 9.78 -18.26
N ASP A 214 -19.05 8.55 -18.77
CA ASP A 214 -19.29 7.32 -18.03
C ASP A 214 -18.02 6.53 -17.75
N GLU A 215 -16.89 6.92 -18.38
CA GLU A 215 -15.61 6.24 -18.19
C GLU A 215 -14.84 6.80 -16.99
N MET A 216 -14.27 5.89 -16.22
CA MET A 216 -13.43 6.17 -15.06
C MET A 216 -12.13 5.39 -15.19
N ARG A 217 -10.98 6.04 -15.03
CA ARG A 217 -9.65 5.41 -15.02
C ARG A 217 -8.94 5.68 -13.72
N PHE A 218 -8.35 4.66 -13.13
CA PHE A 218 -7.79 4.69 -11.78
C PHE A 218 -6.30 4.48 -11.81
N PHE A 219 -5.55 5.29 -11.03
CA PHE A 219 -4.10 5.30 -10.97
C PHE A 219 -3.64 5.33 -9.52
N VAL A 220 -2.60 4.57 -9.20
CA VAL A 220 -1.87 4.67 -7.94
C VAL A 220 -0.40 4.89 -8.26
N ASN A 221 0.22 5.92 -7.67
CA ASN A 221 1.60 6.29 -7.92
C ASN A 221 1.93 6.43 -9.43
N ASP A 222 1.02 7.08 -10.18
CA ASP A 222 1.03 7.25 -11.64
C ASP A 222 0.86 5.97 -12.48
N LEU A 223 0.77 4.81 -11.86
CA LEU A 223 0.54 3.57 -12.57
C LEU A 223 -0.95 3.38 -12.84
N TYR A 224 -1.28 3.15 -14.11
CA TYR A 224 -2.64 2.78 -14.49
C TYR A 224 -3.01 1.42 -13.89
N LEU A 225 -4.16 1.34 -13.22
CA LEU A 225 -4.65 0.11 -12.61
C LEU A 225 -5.73 -0.56 -13.45
N PHE A 226 -6.81 0.17 -13.69
CA PHE A 226 -7.98 -0.32 -14.45
C PHE A 226 -8.85 0.84 -14.89
N SER A 227 -9.82 0.53 -15.75
CA SER A 227 -10.95 1.41 -16.07
C SER A 227 -12.28 0.73 -15.78
N ALA A 228 -13.28 1.56 -15.52
CA ALA A 228 -14.66 1.14 -15.32
C ALA A 228 -15.60 2.07 -16.07
N HIS A 229 -16.80 1.59 -16.40
CA HIS A 229 -17.86 2.38 -17.01
C HIS A 229 -19.12 2.31 -16.17
N ASP A 230 -19.60 3.46 -15.72
CA ASP A 230 -20.89 3.56 -15.01
C ASP A 230 -21.53 4.94 -15.24
N PRO A 231 -22.62 5.04 -16.01
CA PRO A 231 -23.26 6.30 -16.36
C PRO A 231 -24.22 6.84 -15.29
N LEU A 232 -24.37 6.16 -14.16
CA LEU A 232 -25.53 6.37 -13.30
C LEU A 232 -25.42 7.61 -12.39
N LEU A 233 -24.21 8.08 -12.06
CA LEU A 233 -24.03 9.23 -11.21
C LEU A 233 -23.12 10.30 -11.87
N THR A 234 -23.59 11.52 -11.85
CA THR A 234 -22.93 12.70 -12.45
C THR A 234 -22.76 13.85 -11.47
N GLY A 235 -22.81 13.59 -10.18
CA GLY A 235 -22.63 14.60 -9.14
C GLY A 235 -21.29 15.35 -9.27
N SER A 236 -21.24 16.55 -8.74
CA SER A 236 -20.11 17.48 -8.91
C SER A 236 -19.22 17.59 -7.70
N GLN A 237 -19.50 16.88 -6.60
CA GLN A 237 -18.70 16.98 -5.39
C GLN A 237 -17.72 15.82 -5.24
N ILE A 238 -16.60 16.16 -4.59
CA ILE A 238 -15.58 15.20 -4.14
C ILE A 238 -15.50 15.22 -2.62
N GLY A 239 -14.94 14.16 -2.08
CA GLY A 239 -14.68 14.03 -0.65
C GLY A 239 -13.55 13.04 -0.38
N VAL A 240 -13.12 13.03 0.86
CA VAL A 240 -12.22 12.04 1.41
C VAL A 240 -12.88 11.38 2.60
N PHE A 241 -12.52 10.13 2.88
CA PHE A 241 -13.11 9.42 4.00
C PHE A 241 -12.12 8.47 4.65
N THR A 242 -12.42 8.13 5.91
CA THR A 242 -11.81 7.02 6.66
C THR A 242 -12.89 6.18 7.30
N LYS A 243 -12.63 4.88 7.43
CA LYS A 243 -13.55 3.93 8.08
C LYS A 243 -12.75 3.02 8.99
N SER A 244 -12.99 3.12 10.29
CA SER A 244 -12.40 2.26 11.31
C SER A 244 -13.30 1.06 11.61
N THR A 245 -12.68 -0.08 11.89
CA THR A 245 -13.33 -1.28 12.41
C THR A 245 -13.47 -1.26 13.93
N GLY A 246 -12.95 -0.23 14.61
CA GLY A 246 -13.04 -0.04 16.05
C GLY A 246 -12.04 -0.86 16.87
N GLN A 247 -10.99 -1.39 16.23
CA GLN A 247 -9.98 -2.19 16.95
C GLN A 247 -8.73 -1.36 17.30
N ASN A 248 -8.48 -0.27 16.59
CA ASN A 248 -7.32 0.58 16.74
C ASN A 248 -7.65 2.00 16.27
N ALA A 249 -6.85 2.96 16.72
CA ALA A 249 -6.91 4.30 16.16
C ALA A 249 -6.55 4.29 14.67
N LEU A 250 -7.31 5.04 13.88
CA LEU A 250 -7.09 5.25 12.46
C LEU A 250 -6.77 6.72 12.22
N SER A 251 -5.68 6.99 11.50
CA SER A 251 -5.28 8.34 11.12
C SER A 251 -4.76 8.37 9.69
N VAL A 252 -5.41 9.15 8.84
CA VAL A 252 -5.04 9.31 7.43
C VAL A 252 -5.07 10.79 7.06
N SER A 253 -4.01 11.25 6.40
CA SER A 253 -3.88 12.64 5.95
C SER A 253 -3.96 12.72 4.42
N PHE A 254 -4.58 13.78 3.93
CA PHE A 254 -4.76 14.09 2.52
C PHE A 254 -4.07 15.42 2.20
N SER A 255 -3.28 15.45 1.12
CA SER A 255 -2.50 16.63 0.73
C SER A 255 -2.35 16.73 -0.79
N ASN A 256 -1.88 17.87 -1.27
CA ASN A 256 -1.51 18.10 -2.67
C ASN A 256 -2.63 17.73 -3.66
N LEU A 257 -3.85 18.22 -3.44
CA LEU A 257 -4.94 18.03 -4.39
C LEU A 257 -4.71 18.90 -5.63
N VAL A 258 -4.77 18.29 -6.80
CA VAL A 258 -4.78 18.97 -8.09
C VAL A 258 -5.91 18.40 -8.93
N VAL A 259 -6.74 19.25 -9.50
CA VAL A 259 -7.78 18.87 -10.46
C VAL A 259 -7.56 19.60 -11.76
N ARG A 260 -7.59 18.86 -12.88
CA ARG A 260 -7.45 19.39 -14.24
C ARG A 260 -8.73 19.15 -15.03
N SER A 261 -9.09 20.08 -15.88
CA SER A 261 -10.14 19.83 -16.88
C SER A 261 -9.70 18.78 -17.88
N ILE A 262 -10.68 18.15 -18.55
CA ILE A 262 -10.43 17.30 -19.72
C ILE A 262 -10.98 18.03 -20.94
N ASN A 263 -10.12 18.29 -21.94
CA ASN A 263 -10.44 19.06 -23.13
C ASN A 263 -10.71 18.15 -24.33
N GLY A 264 -11.97 18.01 -24.67
CA GLY A 264 -12.39 17.25 -25.84
C GLY A 264 -12.15 15.75 -25.69
N TYR A 265 -12.85 14.95 -26.48
CA TYR A 265 -12.71 13.50 -26.50
C TYR A 265 -12.13 13.03 -27.82
N VAL A 266 -11.00 12.36 -27.75
CA VAL A 266 -10.55 11.46 -28.81
C VAL A 266 -10.66 10.05 -28.25
N PRO A 267 -11.46 9.15 -28.83
CA PRO A 267 -11.53 7.77 -28.38
C PRO A 267 -10.13 7.15 -28.43
N THR A 268 -9.56 6.90 -27.26
CA THR A 268 -8.30 6.20 -27.16
C THR A 268 -8.61 4.76 -26.78
N PRO A 269 -7.99 3.75 -27.39
CA PRO A 269 -8.19 2.37 -26.97
C PRO A 269 -7.89 2.25 -25.47
N ILE A 270 -8.73 1.49 -24.77
CA ILE A 270 -8.57 1.24 -23.33
C ILE A 270 -7.19 0.61 -23.13
N PRO A 271 -6.30 1.22 -22.35
CA PRO A 271 -5.00 0.62 -22.06
C PRO A 271 -5.19 -0.72 -21.38
N SER A 272 -4.38 -1.71 -21.74
CA SER A 272 -4.35 -2.97 -21.01
C SER A 272 -3.80 -2.72 -19.60
N PRO A 273 -4.35 -3.36 -18.56
CA PRO A 273 -3.83 -3.24 -17.22
C PRO A 273 -2.36 -3.67 -17.19
N THR A 274 -1.53 -2.92 -16.50
CA THR A 274 -0.13 -3.28 -16.28
C THR A 274 -0.07 -4.55 -15.44
N VAL A 275 0.38 -5.66 -16.05
CA VAL A 275 0.61 -6.90 -15.32
C VAL A 275 1.92 -6.72 -14.54
N TYR A 276 1.85 -6.64 -13.23
CA TYR A 276 3.04 -6.72 -12.39
C TYR A 276 3.64 -8.11 -12.48
N VAL A 277 4.73 -8.26 -13.22
CA VAL A 277 5.51 -9.48 -13.19
C VAL A 277 6.28 -9.48 -11.87
N THR A 278 5.78 -10.22 -10.88
CA THR A 278 6.57 -10.54 -9.69
C THR A 278 7.80 -11.31 -10.16
N LEU A 279 8.99 -10.72 -10.07
CA LEU A 279 10.23 -11.41 -10.33
C LEU A 279 10.37 -12.53 -9.30
N THR A 280 9.95 -13.73 -9.70
CA THR A 280 10.20 -14.93 -8.90
C THR A 280 11.72 -15.12 -8.89
N ASN A 281 12.31 -14.98 -7.72
CA ASN A 281 13.74 -15.21 -7.51
C ASN A 281 14.05 -16.67 -7.82
N THR A 282 14.40 -16.97 -9.07
CA THR A 282 14.79 -18.32 -9.49
C THR A 282 16.14 -18.61 -8.81
N ARG A 283 16.11 -19.48 -7.81
CA ARG A 283 17.31 -19.97 -7.14
C ARG A 283 18.30 -20.45 -8.20
N ALA A 284 19.52 -19.95 -8.16
CA ALA A 284 20.60 -20.45 -9.01
C ALA A 284 20.74 -21.96 -8.85
N PRO A 285 20.97 -22.70 -9.93
CA PRO A 285 21.16 -24.15 -9.85
C PRO A 285 22.37 -24.45 -8.96
N THR A 286 22.14 -25.26 -7.95
CA THR A 286 23.20 -25.76 -7.05
C THR A 286 24.04 -26.78 -7.84
N TRP A 287 25.33 -26.53 -8.02
CA TRP A 287 26.26 -27.47 -8.57
C TRP A 287 26.44 -28.63 -7.58
N THR A 288 26.07 -29.83 -7.98
CA THR A 288 26.40 -31.05 -7.25
C THR A 288 27.76 -31.54 -7.77
N PRO A 289 28.78 -31.66 -6.92
CA PRO A 289 30.04 -32.25 -7.35
C PRO A 289 29.82 -33.76 -7.66
N VAL A 290 30.22 -34.16 -8.84
CA VAL A 290 30.29 -35.58 -9.22
C VAL A 290 31.58 -36.15 -8.61
N HIS A 291 31.44 -37.19 -7.75
CA HIS A 291 32.54 -37.97 -7.19
C HIS A 291 33.02 -38.99 -8.19
#